data_8c620a69c76fe35497c1f7671c2756b6
#
_entry.id   8c620a69c76fe35497c1f7671c2756b6
#
_cell.length_a   1.000
_cell.length_b   1.000
_cell.length_c   1.000
_cell.angle_alpha   90.00
_cell.angle_beta   90.00
_cell.angle_gamma   90.00
#
_symmetry.space_group_name_H-M   'P 1'
#
loop_
_entity.id
_entity.type
_entity.pdbx_description
1 polymer ?
#
loop_
_entity_poly.entity_id
_entity_poly.type
_entity_poly.pdbx_seq_one_letter_code
_entity_poly.pdbx_strand_id
1 'polypeptide(L)'
;VQDGMNTLAQPVAVKDKPHADALNVGGGKIHFDNVNFSYSGANNQPIDVFRQLDLTIKPGEKVGLVGRSGAGKSTLVNLLMRFYDTQSGRIVIDGQDITEVGQETLRAKISMVTQDTSLMHRSVRDNILYGRTDAGEADMIKAAKQAEAHDFILTLTDNQGRTGYDAHVGERGIKLSGGQRQRIAIARVLLKDAPVLILDEATSALDSEVVAAIQACLDKVME
;
A
#
# COMPACT_ATOMS: atom_id res chain seq x y z
N VAL A 1 -22.88 8.73 -20.53
CA VAL A 1 -23.56 9.22 -19.30
C VAL A 1 -24.18 8.04 -18.56
N GLN A 2 -24.85 7.11 -19.26
CA GLN A 2 -25.57 5.99 -18.61
C GLN A 2 -24.61 4.98 -17.94
N ASP A 3 -23.44 4.70 -18.53
CA ASP A 3 -22.42 3.82 -17.96
C ASP A 3 -21.80 4.40 -16.69
N GLY A 4 -21.58 5.73 -16.64
CA GLY A 4 -21.08 6.40 -15.42
C GLY A 4 -22.10 6.39 -14.28
N MET A 5 -23.38 6.51 -14.57
CA MET A 5 -24.43 6.40 -13.56
C MET A 5 -24.59 4.96 -13.03
N ASN A 6 -24.44 3.96 -13.89
CA ASN A 6 -24.46 2.56 -13.47
C ASN A 6 -23.28 2.22 -12.56
N THR A 7 -22.09 2.79 -12.81
CA THR A 7 -20.91 2.60 -11.95
C THR A 7 -21.13 3.23 -10.57
N LEU A 8 -21.75 4.40 -10.48
CA LEU A 8 -22.08 5.07 -9.21
C LEU A 8 -23.21 4.36 -8.42
N ALA A 9 -24.07 3.62 -9.11
CA ALA A 9 -25.17 2.87 -8.51
C ALA A 9 -24.77 1.46 -8.04
N GLN A 10 -23.54 1.00 -8.32
CA GLN A 10 -23.10 -0.31 -7.82
C GLN A 10 -22.99 -0.29 -6.30
N PRO A 11 -23.62 -1.26 -5.60
CA PRO A 11 -23.49 -1.35 -4.15
C PRO A 11 -22.03 -1.61 -3.77
N VAL A 12 -21.56 -0.94 -2.72
CA VAL A 12 -20.26 -1.23 -2.12
C VAL A 12 -20.28 -2.69 -1.64
N ALA A 13 -19.43 -3.53 -2.22
CA ALA A 13 -19.42 -4.97 -1.98
C ALA A 13 -18.99 -5.33 -0.55
N VAL A 14 -18.00 -4.59 -0.01
CA VAL A 14 -17.47 -4.78 1.35
C VAL A 14 -17.87 -3.58 2.19
N LYS A 15 -18.68 -3.81 3.24
CA LYS A 15 -19.17 -2.77 4.15
C LYS A 15 -18.67 -3.02 5.56
N ASP A 16 -18.36 -1.95 6.27
CA ASP A 16 -18.07 -2.05 7.69
C ASP A 16 -19.35 -2.37 8.47
N LYS A 17 -19.19 -3.13 9.56
CA LYS A 17 -20.28 -3.36 10.52
C LYS A 17 -20.64 -2.04 11.20
N PRO A 18 -21.92 -1.85 11.58
CA PRO A 18 -22.28 -0.74 12.46
C PRO A 18 -21.41 -0.79 13.73
N HIS A 19 -20.78 0.31 14.07
CA HIS A 19 -19.88 0.44 15.25
C HIS A 19 -18.65 -0.49 15.19
N ALA A 20 -18.09 -0.71 13.98
CA ALA A 20 -16.84 -1.44 13.83
C ALA A 20 -15.72 -0.79 14.66
N ASP A 21 -15.01 -1.61 15.42
CA ASP A 21 -13.90 -1.15 16.27
C ASP A 21 -12.69 -0.65 15.46
N ALA A 22 -11.83 0.11 16.11
CA ALA A 22 -10.54 0.47 15.53
C ALA A 22 -9.55 -0.70 15.66
N LEU A 23 -8.81 -1.01 14.59
CA LEU A 23 -7.75 -2.01 14.65
C LEU A 23 -6.59 -1.51 15.52
N ASN A 24 -6.26 -2.27 16.54
CA ASN A 24 -5.08 -2.04 17.40
C ASN A 24 -4.00 -3.07 17.08
N VAL A 25 -2.86 -2.60 16.56
CA VAL A 25 -1.73 -3.46 16.22
C VAL A 25 -0.63 -3.25 17.27
N GLY A 26 -0.30 -4.32 17.99
CA GLY A 26 0.77 -4.35 18.99
C GLY A 26 2.04 -5.00 18.45
N GLY A 27 1.94 -6.16 17.85
CA GLY A 27 3.07 -6.93 17.32
C GLY A 27 3.05 -7.14 15.81
N GLY A 28 1.87 -7.05 15.19
CA GLY A 28 1.70 -7.27 13.75
C GLY A 28 1.63 -8.74 13.34
N LYS A 29 1.21 -9.65 14.24
CA LYS A 29 0.94 -11.04 13.87
C LYS A 29 -0.26 -11.12 12.94
N ILE A 30 -0.09 -11.74 11.76
CA ILE A 30 -1.17 -11.95 10.79
C ILE A 30 -1.44 -13.44 10.68
N HIS A 31 -2.73 -13.83 10.71
CA HIS A 31 -3.15 -15.21 10.54
C HIS A 31 -4.32 -15.31 9.57
N PHE A 32 -4.12 -16.05 8.48
CA PHE A 32 -5.18 -16.53 7.59
C PHE A 32 -5.61 -17.90 8.11
N ASP A 33 -6.82 -18.00 8.66
CA ASP A 33 -7.36 -19.19 9.34
C ASP A 33 -8.40 -19.85 8.43
N ASN A 34 -8.03 -20.96 7.79
CA ASN A 34 -8.88 -21.77 6.89
C ASN A 34 -9.60 -20.94 5.81
N VAL A 35 -8.93 -19.98 5.21
CA VAL A 35 -9.52 -19.03 4.26
C VAL A 35 -9.86 -19.72 2.95
N ASN A 36 -11.15 -19.58 2.54
CA ASN A 36 -11.60 -19.92 1.21
C ASN A 36 -12.00 -18.66 0.45
N PHE A 37 -11.53 -18.56 -0.78
CA PHE A 37 -11.82 -17.40 -1.62
C PHE A 37 -11.85 -17.75 -3.12
N SER A 38 -12.87 -17.26 -3.81
CA SER A 38 -13.00 -17.29 -5.26
C SER A 38 -13.51 -15.96 -5.81
N TYR A 39 -13.07 -15.58 -6.99
CA TYR A 39 -13.66 -14.46 -7.72
C TYR A 39 -14.92 -14.91 -8.47
N SER A 40 -15.87 -13.99 -8.66
CA SER A 40 -16.96 -14.20 -9.61
C SER A 40 -16.40 -14.09 -11.03
N GLY A 41 -16.37 -15.20 -11.74
CA GLY A 41 -15.94 -15.25 -13.14
C GLY A 41 -17.07 -14.92 -14.12
N ALA A 42 -16.77 -14.96 -15.40
CA ALA A 42 -17.77 -14.84 -16.47
C ALA A 42 -18.86 -15.91 -16.31
N ASN A 43 -20.11 -15.53 -16.57
CA ASN A 43 -21.29 -16.41 -16.40
C ASN A 43 -21.53 -16.91 -14.97
N ASN A 44 -21.15 -16.15 -13.94
CA ASN A 44 -21.28 -16.52 -12.52
C ASN A 44 -20.57 -17.84 -12.12
N GLN A 45 -19.61 -18.31 -12.90
CA GLN A 45 -18.79 -19.43 -12.49
C GLN A 45 -17.67 -18.97 -11.56
N PRO A 46 -17.54 -19.54 -10.35
CA PRO A 46 -16.49 -19.13 -9.42
C PRO A 46 -15.10 -19.52 -9.95
N ILE A 47 -14.16 -18.61 -9.82
CA ILE A 47 -12.73 -18.87 -10.07
C ILE A 47 -12.07 -19.02 -8.71
N ASP A 48 -11.85 -20.26 -8.28
CA ASP A 48 -11.23 -20.57 -7.00
C ASP A 48 -9.77 -20.09 -6.97
N VAL A 49 -9.42 -19.38 -5.90
CA VAL A 49 -8.05 -18.92 -5.66
C VAL A 49 -7.47 -19.57 -4.42
N PHE A 50 -8.21 -19.59 -3.32
CA PHE A 50 -7.79 -20.22 -2.08
C PHE A 50 -8.80 -21.25 -1.61
N ARG A 51 -8.29 -22.40 -1.18
CA ARG A 51 -9.06 -23.48 -0.51
C ARG A 51 -8.36 -23.83 0.79
N GLN A 52 -9.01 -23.51 1.91
CA GLN A 52 -8.50 -23.78 3.27
C GLN A 52 -7.07 -23.24 3.47
N LEU A 53 -6.81 -22.00 2.99
CA LEU A 53 -5.52 -21.37 3.20
C LEU A 53 -5.31 -21.13 4.68
N ASP A 54 -4.28 -21.76 5.23
CA ASP A 54 -3.77 -21.50 6.58
C ASP A 54 -2.35 -20.96 6.47
N LEU A 55 -2.16 -19.72 6.93
CA LEU A 55 -0.87 -19.03 6.86
C LEU A 55 -0.72 -18.13 8.08
N THR A 56 0.36 -18.29 8.82
CA THR A 56 0.71 -17.41 9.93
C THR A 56 1.98 -16.66 9.62
N ILE A 57 1.93 -15.33 9.74
CA ILE A 57 3.08 -14.42 9.71
C ILE A 57 3.29 -13.92 11.13
N LYS A 58 4.48 -14.15 11.68
CA LYS A 58 4.83 -13.75 13.06
C LYS A 58 5.18 -12.27 13.12
N PRO A 59 5.11 -11.64 14.31
CA PRO A 59 5.65 -10.30 14.53
C PRO A 59 7.08 -10.15 14.02
N GLY A 60 7.37 -9.10 13.25
CA GLY A 60 8.69 -8.82 12.68
C GLY A 60 9.17 -9.80 11.60
N GLU A 61 8.35 -10.78 11.19
CA GLU A 61 8.73 -11.74 10.17
C GLU A 61 8.70 -11.12 8.77
N LYS A 62 9.75 -11.36 7.98
CA LYS A 62 9.86 -10.99 6.57
C LYS A 62 9.46 -12.17 5.71
N VAL A 63 8.37 -12.05 4.97
CA VAL A 63 7.80 -13.13 4.15
C VAL A 63 7.86 -12.78 2.67
N GLY A 64 8.52 -13.63 1.89
CA GLY A 64 8.54 -13.54 0.43
C GLY A 64 7.43 -14.37 -0.21
N LEU A 65 6.53 -13.73 -0.97
CA LEU A 65 5.51 -14.42 -1.74
C LEU A 65 6.04 -14.74 -3.14
N VAL A 66 6.33 -16.01 -3.39
CA VAL A 66 6.87 -16.49 -4.66
C VAL A 66 5.84 -17.38 -5.36
N GLY A 67 5.68 -17.20 -6.66
CA GLY A 67 4.76 -18.01 -7.46
C GLY A 67 4.55 -17.45 -8.86
N ARG A 68 4.03 -18.30 -9.76
CA ARG A 68 3.70 -17.91 -11.15
C ARG A 68 2.61 -16.81 -11.15
N SER A 69 2.47 -16.12 -12.29
CA SER A 69 1.32 -15.23 -12.50
C SER A 69 0.01 -16.03 -12.31
N GLY A 70 -0.96 -15.44 -11.60
CA GLY A 70 -2.21 -16.13 -11.24
C GLY A 70 -2.16 -17.03 -10.02
N ALA A 71 -1.01 -17.18 -9.32
CA ALA A 71 -0.89 -18.01 -8.12
C ALA A 71 -1.58 -17.43 -6.85
N GLY A 72 -2.31 -16.32 -6.97
CA GLY A 72 -3.04 -15.73 -5.85
C GLY A 72 -2.27 -14.71 -5.01
N LYS A 73 -1.03 -14.33 -5.36
CA LYS A 73 -0.23 -13.37 -4.57
C LYS A 73 -0.97 -12.04 -4.34
N SER A 74 -1.44 -11.41 -5.42
CA SER A 74 -2.21 -10.16 -5.33
C SER A 74 -3.56 -10.35 -4.64
N THR A 75 -4.17 -11.54 -4.75
CA THR A 75 -5.41 -11.87 -4.04
C THR A 75 -5.19 -11.92 -2.54
N LEU A 76 -4.07 -12.49 -2.08
CA LEU A 76 -3.72 -12.53 -0.66
C LEU A 76 -3.59 -11.11 -0.09
N VAL A 77 -2.91 -10.22 -0.80
CA VAL A 77 -2.79 -8.81 -0.45
C VAL A 77 -4.17 -8.11 -0.45
N ASN A 78 -4.99 -8.34 -1.47
CA ASN A 78 -6.32 -7.75 -1.58
C ASN A 78 -7.24 -8.17 -0.43
N LEU A 79 -7.16 -9.44 0.00
CA LEU A 79 -7.90 -9.94 1.16
C LEU A 79 -7.39 -9.31 2.47
N LEU A 80 -6.07 -9.19 2.64
CA LEU A 80 -5.48 -8.53 3.82
C LEU A 80 -5.89 -7.05 3.91
N MET A 81 -5.95 -6.34 2.76
CA MET A 81 -6.44 -4.95 2.67
C MET A 81 -7.97 -4.86 2.75
N ARG A 82 -8.66 -5.99 2.83
CA ARG A 82 -10.12 -6.09 2.84
C ARG A 82 -10.77 -5.33 1.67
N PHE A 83 -10.23 -5.57 0.45
CA PHE A 83 -10.95 -5.19 -0.78
C PHE A 83 -12.02 -6.22 -1.14
N TYR A 84 -11.93 -7.41 -0.58
CA TYR A 84 -12.90 -8.50 -0.65
C TYR A 84 -13.03 -9.15 0.73
N ASP A 85 -14.20 -9.64 1.08
CA ASP A 85 -14.41 -10.52 2.24
C ASP A 85 -14.22 -11.98 1.81
N THR A 86 -13.79 -12.84 2.73
CA THR A 86 -13.63 -14.28 2.51
C THR A 86 -14.99 -14.97 2.43
N GLN A 87 -15.13 -16.05 1.64
CA GLN A 87 -16.35 -16.86 1.64
C GLN A 87 -16.47 -17.71 2.91
N SER A 88 -15.36 -18.18 3.44
CA SER A 88 -15.27 -18.83 4.76
C SER A 88 -13.86 -18.73 5.30
N GLY A 89 -13.68 -19.07 6.58
CA GLY A 89 -12.47 -18.76 7.32
C GLY A 89 -12.41 -17.30 7.70
N ARG A 90 -11.27 -16.85 8.20
CA ARG A 90 -11.09 -15.47 8.66
C ARG A 90 -9.62 -15.03 8.54
N ILE A 91 -9.41 -13.72 8.53
CA ILE A 91 -8.07 -13.13 8.60
C ILE A 91 -8.00 -12.33 9.89
N VAL A 92 -6.97 -12.57 10.67
CA VAL A 92 -6.81 -12.03 12.01
C VAL A 92 -5.49 -11.28 12.11
N ILE A 93 -5.51 -10.06 12.64
CA ILE A 93 -4.31 -9.28 12.97
C ILE A 93 -4.28 -9.07 14.50
N ASP A 94 -3.23 -9.56 15.16
CA ASP A 94 -3.07 -9.51 16.62
C ASP A 94 -4.33 -9.94 17.39
N GLY A 95 -4.99 -11.03 16.93
CA GLY A 95 -6.19 -11.57 17.56
C GLY A 95 -7.50 -10.90 17.15
N GLN A 96 -7.48 -9.84 16.35
CA GLN A 96 -8.66 -9.12 15.89
C GLN A 96 -9.00 -9.54 14.45
N ASP A 97 -10.24 -10.02 14.23
CA ASP A 97 -10.74 -10.33 12.90
C ASP A 97 -10.90 -9.03 12.09
N ILE A 98 -10.33 -8.99 10.89
CA ILE A 98 -10.38 -7.79 10.05
C ILE A 98 -11.80 -7.44 9.58
N THR A 99 -12.77 -8.36 9.68
CA THR A 99 -14.18 -8.09 9.36
C THR A 99 -14.92 -7.36 10.47
N GLU A 100 -14.38 -7.39 11.71
CA GLU A 100 -14.96 -6.72 12.88
C GLU A 100 -14.43 -5.30 13.07
N VAL A 101 -13.37 -4.92 12.36
CA VAL A 101 -12.76 -3.59 12.46
C VAL A 101 -13.09 -2.71 11.25
N GLY A 102 -13.03 -1.38 11.42
CA GLY A 102 -13.26 -0.44 10.33
C GLY A 102 -12.15 -0.50 9.28
N GLN A 103 -12.53 -0.53 7.99
CA GLN A 103 -11.60 -0.60 6.86
C GLN A 103 -10.57 0.54 6.87
N GLU A 104 -10.97 1.73 7.28
CA GLU A 104 -10.08 2.88 7.38
C GLU A 104 -8.99 2.63 8.42
N THR A 105 -9.34 2.13 9.61
CA THR A 105 -8.39 1.82 10.68
C THR A 105 -7.49 0.65 10.32
N LEU A 106 -8.00 -0.36 9.62
CA LEU A 106 -7.23 -1.47 9.07
C LEU A 106 -6.17 -0.95 8.07
N ARG A 107 -6.60 -0.20 7.07
CA ARG A 107 -5.71 0.33 6.02
C ARG A 107 -4.73 1.38 6.54
N ALA A 108 -5.06 2.07 7.63
CA ALA A 108 -4.11 2.96 8.33
C ALA A 108 -2.91 2.19 8.90
N LYS A 109 -3.09 0.92 9.29
CA LYS A 109 -2.04 0.04 9.85
C LYS A 109 -1.25 -0.75 8.82
N ILE A 110 -1.56 -0.60 7.53
CA ILE A 110 -0.89 -1.29 6.43
C ILE A 110 -0.35 -0.26 5.45
N SER A 111 0.95 -0.28 5.19
CA SER A 111 1.59 0.47 4.11
C SER A 111 1.83 -0.43 2.92
N MET A 112 1.66 0.11 1.71
CA MET A 112 1.88 -0.67 0.48
C MET A 112 2.64 0.18 -0.55
N VAL A 113 3.68 -0.40 -1.14
CA VAL A 113 4.33 0.09 -2.35
C VAL A 113 3.94 -0.84 -3.49
N THR A 114 3.21 -0.31 -4.47
CA THR A 114 2.77 -1.06 -5.66
C THR A 114 3.81 -0.99 -6.77
N GLN A 115 3.80 -1.96 -7.67
CA GLN A 115 4.62 -1.97 -8.89
C GLN A 115 4.38 -0.72 -9.75
N ASP A 116 3.13 -0.34 -9.93
CA ASP A 116 2.76 0.91 -10.62
C ASP A 116 2.66 2.05 -9.59
N THR A 117 3.72 2.85 -9.53
CA THR A 117 3.82 3.99 -8.63
C THR A 117 3.21 5.23 -9.26
N SER A 118 1.89 5.33 -9.24
CA SER A 118 1.21 6.56 -9.65
C SER A 118 1.33 7.63 -8.56
N LEU A 119 1.67 8.84 -8.98
CA LEU A 119 1.66 10.03 -8.13
C LEU A 119 0.42 10.86 -8.42
N MET A 120 -0.09 11.52 -7.39
CA MET A 120 -1.15 12.50 -7.56
C MET A 120 -0.64 13.71 -8.35
N HIS A 121 -1.51 14.32 -9.18
CA HIS A 121 -1.21 15.55 -9.90
C HIS A 121 -1.18 16.78 -8.97
N ARG A 122 -0.24 16.76 -8.03
CA ARG A 122 -0.04 17.73 -6.96
C ARG A 122 1.44 17.98 -6.72
N SER A 123 1.78 18.77 -5.71
CA SER A 123 3.17 18.98 -5.30
C SER A 123 3.83 17.68 -4.84
N VAL A 124 5.17 17.62 -4.86
CA VAL A 124 5.92 16.52 -4.25
C VAL A 124 5.60 16.43 -2.75
N ARG A 125 5.50 17.58 -2.07
CA ARG A 125 5.09 17.69 -0.67
C ARG A 125 3.78 16.96 -0.41
N ASP A 126 2.72 17.29 -1.16
CA ASP A 126 1.41 16.66 -1.01
C ASP A 126 1.46 15.15 -1.26
N ASN A 127 2.27 14.72 -2.23
CA ASN A 127 2.46 13.31 -2.52
C ASN A 127 3.08 12.53 -1.37
N ILE A 128 4.06 13.09 -0.68
CA ILE A 128 4.71 12.44 0.47
C ILE A 128 3.80 12.52 1.70
N LEU A 129 3.25 13.71 2.01
CA LEU A 129 2.37 13.93 3.18
C LEU A 129 1.06 13.12 3.09
N TYR A 130 0.68 12.64 1.91
CA TYR A 130 -0.47 11.73 1.79
C TYR A 130 -0.31 10.45 2.62
N GLY A 131 0.91 10.04 2.94
CA GLY A 131 1.18 8.93 3.86
C GLY A 131 0.71 9.20 5.29
N ARG A 132 0.92 10.45 5.78
CA ARG A 132 0.49 10.94 7.08
C ARG A 132 0.27 12.44 6.99
N THR A 133 -0.97 12.85 6.89
CA THR A 133 -1.37 14.24 6.58
C THR A 133 -1.09 15.24 7.69
N ASP A 134 -0.94 14.78 8.93
CA ASP A 134 -0.59 15.56 10.12
C ASP A 134 0.92 15.62 10.40
N ALA A 135 1.75 14.99 9.54
CA ALA A 135 3.19 15.01 9.71
C ALA A 135 3.79 16.39 9.47
N GLY A 136 4.82 16.72 10.26
CA GLY A 136 5.58 17.94 10.10
C GLY A 136 6.55 17.91 8.90
N GLU A 137 7.04 19.08 8.49
CA GLU A 137 8.00 19.19 7.40
C GLU A 137 9.30 18.43 7.69
N ALA A 138 9.77 18.43 8.94
CA ALA A 138 10.98 17.71 9.34
C ALA A 138 10.83 16.19 9.14
N ASP A 139 9.66 15.62 9.48
CA ASP A 139 9.37 14.20 9.27
C ASP A 139 9.31 13.86 7.78
N MET A 140 8.68 14.72 6.98
CA MET A 140 8.61 14.57 5.52
C MET A 140 9.99 14.56 4.90
N ILE A 141 10.85 15.51 5.27
CA ILE A 141 12.25 15.59 4.75
C ILE A 141 13.04 14.37 5.21
N LYS A 142 12.87 13.91 6.45
CA LYS A 142 13.51 12.70 6.96
C LYS A 142 13.11 11.48 6.12
N ALA A 143 11.82 11.27 5.87
CA ALA A 143 11.32 10.18 5.04
C ALA A 143 11.85 10.27 3.60
N ALA A 144 11.91 11.47 3.03
CA ALA A 144 12.47 11.69 1.70
C ALA A 144 13.97 11.37 1.61
N LYS A 145 14.75 11.69 2.65
CA LYS A 145 16.17 11.32 2.76
C LYS A 145 16.35 9.81 2.87
N GLN A 146 15.55 9.16 3.70
CA GLN A 146 15.57 7.70 3.85
C GLN A 146 15.22 6.96 2.55
N ALA A 147 14.36 7.56 1.71
CA ALA A 147 13.99 7.04 0.40
C ALA A 147 14.96 7.45 -0.72
N GLU A 148 16.10 8.04 -0.41
CA GLU A 148 17.06 8.58 -1.40
C GLU A 148 16.39 9.56 -2.41
N ALA A 149 15.36 10.29 -1.95
CA ALA A 149 14.57 11.18 -2.79
C ALA A 149 14.93 12.66 -2.58
N HIS A 150 15.50 13.04 -1.44
CA HIS A 150 15.69 14.43 -1.04
C HIS A 150 16.49 15.24 -2.07
N ASP A 151 17.65 14.73 -2.48
CA ASP A 151 18.60 15.49 -3.29
C ASP A 151 18.04 15.79 -4.68
N PHE A 152 17.42 14.81 -5.36
CA PHE A 152 16.81 15.08 -6.65
C PHE A 152 15.55 15.96 -6.52
N ILE A 153 14.79 15.85 -5.42
CA ILE A 153 13.62 16.70 -5.19
C ILE A 153 14.05 18.18 -5.19
N LEU A 154 15.16 18.53 -4.53
CA LEU A 154 15.65 19.89 -4.47
C LEU A 154 16.02 20.47 -5.84
N THR A 155 16.32 19.64 -6.84
CA THR A 155 16.65 20.08 -8.21
C THR A 155 15.41 20.30 -9.09
N LEU A 156 14.22 19.92 -8.64
CA LEU A 156 13.00 20.02 -9.42
C LEU A 156 12.56 21.48 -9.58
N THR A 157 12.12 21.82 -10.79
CA THR A 157 11.44 23.10 -11.07
C THR A 157 10.33 22.82 -12.08
N ASP A 158 9.10 23.20 -11.79
CA ASP A 158 7.97 22.97 -12.67
C ASP A 158 7.74 24.14 -13.65
N ASN A 159 6.80 23.97 -14.58
CA ASN A 159 6.47 24.95 -15.63
C ASN A 159 5.92 26.29 -15.08
N GLN A 160 5.60 26.36 -13.79
CA GLN A 160 5.13 27.58 -13.12
C GLN A 160 6.21 28.20 -12.23
N GLY A 161 7.44 27.67 -12.26
CA GLY A 161 8.57 28.15 -11.47
C GLY A 161 8.56 27.70 -10.01
N ARG A 162 7.67 26.78 -9.60
CA ARG A 162 7.71 26.19 -8.25
C ARG A 162 8.86 25.19 -8.16
N THR A 163 9.59 25.20 -7.05
CA THR A 163 10.83 24.45 -6.89
C THR A 163 10.76 23.45 -5.76
N GLY A 164 11.61 22.41 -5.82
CA GLY A 164 11.80 21.45 -4.74
C GLY A 164 10.52 20.69 -4.38
N TYR A 165 10.21 20.66 -3.12
CA TYR A 165 9.01 19.99 -2.60
C TYR A 165 7.69 20.60 -3.07
N ASP A 166 7.70 21.88 -3.47
CA ASP A 166 6.50 22.58 -3.93
C ASP A 166 6.29 22.43 -5.46
N ALA A 167 7.25 21.84 -6.17
CA ALA A 167 7.12 21.52 -7.58
C ALA A 167 5.99 20.50 -7.81
N HIS A 168 5.12 20.78 -8.77
CA HIS A 168 4.02 19.89 -9.14
C HIS A 168 4.49 18.79 -10.09
N VAL A 169 4.04 17.58 -9.87
CA VAL A 169 4.33 16.37 -10.66
C VAL A 169 3.07 15.82 -11.33
N GLY A 170 3.22 14.98 -12.35
CA GLY A 170 2.12 14.36 -13.09
C GLY A 170 1.93 14.95 -14.49
N GLU A 171 0.77 14.70 -15.14
CA GLU A 171 0.53 15.06 -16.54
C GLU A 171 0.70 16.55 -16.88
N ARG A 172 0.35 17.43 -15.94
CA ARG A 172 0.46 18.89 -16.07
C ARG A 172 1.65 19.49 -15.32
N GLY A 173 2.51 18.65 -14.75
CA GLY A 173 3.68 19.03 -13.98
C GLY A 173 4.97 18.43 -14.57
N ILE A 174 5.96 18.23 -13.71
CA ILE A 174 7.23 17.61 -14.09
C ILE A 174 7.01 16.13 -14.38
N LYS A 175 7.57 15.64 -15.49
CA LYS A 175 7.67 14.21 -15.78
C LYS A 175 8.87 13.64 -15.03
N LEU A 176 8.60 12.84 -14.03
CA LEU A 176 9.62 12.10 -13.27
C LEU A 176 9.97 10.78 -13.97
N SER A 177 11.20 10.32 -13.78
CA SER A 177 11.59 8.95 -14.17
C SER A 177 10.84 7.90 -13.32
N GLY A 178 10.84 6.63 -13.76
CA GLY A 178 10.26 5.52 -12.98
C GLY A 178 10.86 5.44 -11.58
N GLY A 179 12.18 5.47 -11.47
CA GLY A 179 12.88 5.43 -10.20
C GLY A 179 12.63 6.65 -9.30
N GLN A 180 12.47 7.86 -9.87
CA GLN A 180 12.10 9.04 -9.08
C GLN A 180 10.69 8.92 -8.50
N ARG A 181 9.71 8.47 -9.30
CA ARG A 181 8.34 8.21 -8.81
C ARG A 181 8.35 7.19 -7.68
N GLN A 182 9.09 6.11 -7.86
CA GLN A 182 9.18 5.02 -6.89
C GLN A 182 9.78 5.50 -5.56
N ARG A 183 10.86 6.30 -5.59
CA ARG A 183 11.46 6.88 -4.38
C ARG A 183 10.49 7.81 -3.63
N ILE A 184 9.69 8.62 -4.34
CA ILE A 184 8.64 9.43 -3.71
C ILE A 184 7.55 8.54 -3.07
N ALA A 185 7.15 7.46 -3.74
CA ALA A 185 6.18 6.52 -3.17
C ALA A 185 6.73 5.79 -1.93
N ILE A 186 8.02 5.43 -1.94
CA ILE A 186 8.69 4.87 -0.76
C ILE A 186 8.75 5.89 0.37
N ALA A 187 9.09 7.17 0.10
CA ALA A 187 9.06 8.23 1.11
C ALA A 187 7.67 8.38 1.76
N ARG A 188 6.59 8.28 0.97
CA ARG A 188 5.21 8.25 1.47
C ARG A 188 4.96 7.10 2.45
N VAL A 189 5.44 5.92 2.13
CA VAL A 189 5.29 4.71 2.96
C VAL A 189 6.11 4.81 4.24
N LEU A 190 7.35 5.28 4.16
CA LEU A 190 8.21 5.52 5.33
C LEU A 190 7.62 6.59 6.26
N LEU A 191 7.03 7.66 5.71
CA LEU A 191 6.35 8.68 6.50
C LEU A 191 5.10 8.15 7.22
N LYS A 192 4.37 7.22 6.59
CA LYS A 192 3.19 6.59 7.19
C LYS A 192 3.54 5.75 8.41
N ASP A 193 4.71 5.12 8.43
CA ASP A 193 5.25 4.34 9.55
C ASP A 193 4.24 3.30 10.09
N ALA A 194 3.65 2.53 9.15
CA ALA A 194 2.65 1.52 9.50
C ALA A 194 3.31 0.21 9.94
N PRO A 195 2.73 -0.51 10.93
CA PRO A 195 3.32 -1.75 11.48
C PRO A 195 3.33 -2.93 10.49
N VAL A 196 2.55 -2.87 9.42
CA VAL A 196 2.57 -3.87 8.34
C VAL A 196 2.99 -3.22 7.04
N LEU A 197 4.01 -3.77 6.39
CA LEU A 197 4.54 -3.28 5.12
C LEU A 197 4.38 -4.33 4.02
N ILE A 198 3.80 -3.94 2.90
CA ILE A 198 3.65 -4.75 1.68
C ILE A 198 4.48 -4.11 0.58
N LEU A 199 5.35 -4.90 -0.05
CA LEU A 199 6.18 -4.49 -1.18
C LEU A 199 5.83 -5.36 -2.39
N ASP A 200 5.27 -4.75 -3.44
CA ASP A 200 4.92 -5.44 -4.69
C ASP A 200 5.88 -4.95 -5.79
N GLU A 201 6.96 -5.72 -6.02
CA GLU A 201 8.04 -5.40 -6.97
C GLU A 201 8.58 -3.96 -6.83
N ALA A 202 8.61 -3.46 -5.60
CA ALA A 202 8.87 -2.04 -5.27
C ALA A 202 10.26 -1.52 -5.67
N THR A 203 11.15 -2.39 -6.14
CA THR A 203 12.53 -2.02 -6.50
C THR A 203 12.85 -2.27 -7.97
N SER A 204 11.90 -2.74 -8.77
CA SER A 204 12.12 -3.17 -10.17
C SER A 204 12.61 -2.05 -11.11
N ALA A 205 12.35 -0.78 -10.78
CA ALA A 205 12.74 0.40 -11.56
C ALA A 205 13.88 1.22 -10.93
N LEU A 206 14.57 0.67 -9.92
CA LEU A 206 15.65 1.34 -9.19
C LEU A 206 17.03 0.75 -9.52
N ASP A 207 18.04 1.60 -9.47
CA ASP A 207 19.44 1.18 -9.55
C ASP A 207 19.83 0.38 -8.30
N SER A 208 20.78 -0.55 -8.45
CA SER A 208 21.17 -1.48 -7.38
C SER A 208 21.62 -0.79 -6.09
N GLU A 209 22.32 0.35 -6.18
CA GLU A 209 22.77 1.11 -5.01
C GLU A 209 21.60 1.74 -4.25
N VAL A 210 20.63 2.29 -4.98
CA VAL A 210 19.41 2.87 -4.39
C VAL A 210 18.56 1.77 -3.76
N VAL A 211 18.47 0.59 -4.40
CA VAL A 211 17.81 -0.59 -3.83
C VAL A 211 18.45 -0.98 -2.50
N ALA A 212 19.77 -1.06 -2.43
CA ALA A 212 20.49 -1.43 -1.21
C ALA A 212 20.27 -0.41 -0.08
N ALA A 213 20.31 0.90 -0.38
CA ALA A 213 20.08 1.95 0.60
C ALA A 213 18.65 1.92 1.15
N ILE A 214 17.65 1.75 0.27
CA ILE A 214 16.25 1.63 0.65
C ILE A 214 16.01 0.36 1.46
N GLN A 215 16.60 -0.76 1.05
CA GLN A 215 16.48 -2.03 1.77
C GLN A 215 17.04 -1.90 3.19
N ALA A 216 18.23 -1.30 3.34
CA ALA A 216 18.81 -1.06 4.65
C ALA A 216 17.95 -0.13 5.53
N CYS A 217 17.24 0.83 4.93
CA CYS A 217 16.31 1.70 5.64
C CYS A 217 15.05 0.92 6.08
N LEU A 218 14.46 0.13 5.17
CA LEU A 218 13.30 -0.70 5.49
C LEU A 218 13.63 -1.75 6.56
N ASP A 219 14.82 -2.32 6.52
CA ASP A 219 15.30 -3.27 7.54
C ASP A 219 15.33 -2.65 8.94
N LYS A 220 15.77 -1.38 9.06
CA LYS A 220 15.76 -0.64 10.34
C LYS A 220 14.36 -0.26 10.83
N VAL A 221 13.41 -0.08 9.94
CA VAL A 221 12.02 0.23 10.30
C VAL A 221 11.29 -1.03 10.77
N MET A 222 11.76 -2.21 10.35
CA MET A 222 11.18 -3.52 10.68
C MET A 222 11.87 -4.21 11.87
N GLU A 223 12.85 -3.57 12.53
CA GLU A 223 13.43 -3.96 13.83
C GLU A 223 12.59 -3.42 14.98
#